data_1491d5a97725ad14e2d6185f0598d23c
#
_entry.id   1491d5a97725ad14e2d6185f0598d23c
#
_cell.length_a   1.000
_cell.length_b   1.000
_cell.length_c   1.000
_cell.angle_alpha   90.00
_cell.angle_beta   90.00
_cell.angle_gamma   90.00
#
_symmetry.space_group_name_H-M   'P 1'
#
loop_
_entity.id
_entity.type
_entity.pdbx_description
1 polymer ?
#
loop_
_entity_poly.entity_id
_entity_poly.type
_entity_poly.pdbx_seq_one_letter_code
_entity_poly.pdbx_strand_id
1 'polypeptide(L)'
;GDQPLFYYLIIAPIYEYLPLLTSILAVIFYIRRRSKFGIYLVYWCISTFVVYTIASEKMPWLLVNITLPMIVLSGRFIGDLVNTVNWSKVLQLDQIFTVLIGPLAMIAFGVVVLTLPDFKPDIAMLIPVAVVAFLVYLCFLVLRRSKPETIQSSLALLFIGSALFLSILTVRTSIKASFNNSDIPVEMMVYTQTSPDIKLTMKSIDHIAHQMGATQQPDITIDQTSGFTWPWTWYLRNYETVDYPVFSSDNSPTTTHSEIILVHSRNKDASDKAFSRDFLPSIRVPHRWWFPEYTYRDLTIAKLASQVVSIKYWQRITRYWLFREGIAENIGSEDAYLYVKEGHPDINFVTEKIRHGP
;
A
#
# COMPACT_ATOMS: atom_id res chain seq x y z
N GLY A 1 -7.75 9.26 13.82
CA GLY A 1 -7.36 7.93 13.64
C GLY A 1 -8.14 6.83 14.33
N ASP A 2 -9.48 6.77 14.18
CA ASP A 2 -10.29 5.69 14.76
C ASP A 2 -10.24 4.43 13.89
N GLN A 3 -9.10 3.73 13.90
CA GLN A 3 -8.92 2.48 13.17
C GLN A 3 -9.38 1.27 14.01
N PRO A 4 -9.91 0.20 13.38
CA PRO A 4 -10.39 -0.98 14.11
C PRO A 4 -9.25 -1.67 14.89
N LEU A 5 -9.60 -2.41 15.96
CA LEU A 5 -8.62 -3.13 16.78
C LEU A 5 -7.72 -4.07 15.97
N PHE A 6 -8.26 -4.68 14.93
CA PHE A 6 -7.53 -5.63 14.07
C PHE A 6 -6.69 -4.97 12.97
N TYR A 7 -6.53 -3.65 12.97
CA TYR A 7 -5.85 -2.90 11.92
C TYR A 7 -4.46 -3.42 11.59
N TYR A 8 -3.61 -3.65 12.61
CA TYR A 8 -2.26 -4.17 12.39
C TYR A 8 -2.23 -5.64 11.95
N LEU A 9 -3.29 -6.42 12.21
CA LEU A 9 -3.43 -7.77 11.67
C LEU A 9 -3.68 -7.79 10.16
N ILE A 10 -4.15 -6.68 9.59
CA ILE A 10 -4.33 -6.51 8.14
C ILE A 10 -3.06 -6.00 7.49
N ILE A 11 -2.46 -4.94 8.05
CA ILE A 11 -1.32 -4.26 7.41
C ILE A 11 -0.04 -5.11 7.50
N ALA A 12 0.23 -5.74 8.63
CA ALA A 12 1.45 -6.52 8.83
C ALA A 12 1.60 -7.67 7.81
N PRO A 13 0.60 -8.50 7.49
CA PRO A 13 0.72 -9.52 6.45
C PRO A 13 0.95 -8.97 5.03
N ILE A 14 0.60 -7.71 4.77
CA ILE A 14 0.73 -7.11 3.45
C ILE A 14 2.14 -6.55 3.22
N TYR A 15 2.72 -5.93 4.25
CA TYR A 15 4.02 -5.25 4.14
C TYR A 15 5.15 -5.98 4.83
N GLU A 16 4.88 -6.62 5.96
CA GLU A 16 5.87 -7.20 6.87
C GLU A 16 5.73 -8.72 7.01
N TYR A 17 5.31 -9.38 5.92
CA TYR A 17 5.03 -10.82 5.91
C TYR A 17 6.26 -11.68 6.25
N LEU A 18 7.47 -11.28 5.85
CA LEU A 18 8.70 -12.02 6.17
C LEU A 18 8.98 -12.01 7.69
N PRO A 19 9.15 -10.84 8.36
CA PRO A 19 9.37 -10.83 9.81
C PRO A 19 8.16 -11.38 10.58
N LEU A 20 6.93 -11.20 10.09
CA LEU A 20 5.74 -11.75 10.73
C LEU A 20 5.76 -13.28 10.74
N LEU A 21 5.92 -13.93 9.58
CA LEU A 21 5.91 -15.38 9.48
C LEU A 21 7.10 -16.02 10.21
N THR A 22 8.29 -15.43 10.06
CA THR A 22 9.49 -15.93 10.70
C THR A 22 9.47 -15.75 12.21
N SER A 23 8.91 -14.64 12.73
CA SER A 23 8.76 -14.41 14.17
C SER A 23 7.77 -15.38 14.81
N ILE A 24 6.66 -15.72 14.14
CA ILE A 24 5.70 -16.72 14.63
C ILE A 24 6.39 -18.07 14.85
N LEU A 25 7.20 -18.51 13.89
CA LEU A 25 7.97 -19.75 14.02
C LEU A 25 9.05 -19.65 15.09
N ALA A 26 9.72 -18.50 15.19
CA ALA A 26 10.71 -18.21 16.20
C ALA A 26 10.12 -18.25 17.63
N VAL A 27 8.89 -17.75 17.82
CA VAL A 27 8.17 -17.82 19.11
C VAL A 27 8.08 -19.28 19.56
N ILE A 28 7.58 -20.16 18.67
CA ILE A 28 7.43 -21.59 18.98
C ILE A 28 8.80 -22.23 19.29
N PHE A 29 9.82 -21.89 18.50
CA PHE A 29 11.16 -22.42 18.66
C PHE A 29 11.79 -22.03 20.01
N TYR A 30 11.76 -20.75 20.37
CA TYR A 30 12.42 -20.26 21.59
C TYR A 30 11.68 -20.62 22.86
N ILE A 31 10.34 -20.71 22.85
CA ILE A 31 9.56 -21.22 23.97
C ILE A 31 9.94 -22.69 24.25
N ARG A 32 10.02 -23.52 23.21
CA ARG A 32 10.42 -24.94 23.35
C ARG A 32 11.87 -25.08 23.82
N ARG A 33 12.78 -24.28 23.30
CA ARG A 33 14.21 -24.30 23.64
C ARG A 33 14.53 -23.63 24.98
N ARG A 34 13.58 -22.94 25.58
CA ARG A 34 13.71 -22.21 26.86
C ARG A 34 14.91 -21.24 26.89
N SER A 35 15.24 -20.63 25.75
CA SER A 35 16.32 -19.64 25.63
C SER A 35 15.92 -18.34 26.33
N LYS A 36 16.64 -17.94 27.39
CA LYS A 36 16.32 -16.72 28.14
C LYS A 36 16.25 -15.48 27.25
N PHE A 37 17.25 -15.28 26.37
CA PHE A 37 17.26 -14.14 25.46
C PHE A 37 16.20 -14.27 24.36
N GLY A 38 15.95 -15.48 23.84
CA GLY A 38 14.86 -15.71 22.90
C GLY A 38 13.48 -15.41 23.52
N ILE A 39 13.24 -15.82 24.76
CA ILE A 39 11.99 -15.50 25.49
C ILE A 39 11.84 -13.99 25.72
N TYR A 40 12.92 -13.28 26.03
CA TYR A 40 12.89 -11.82 26.11
C TYR A 40 12.46 -11.16 24.80
N LEU A 41 13.00 -11.61 23.67
CA LEU A 41 12.58 -11.10 22.34
C LEU A 41 11.12 -11.43 22.02
N VAL A 42 10.67 -12.64 22.38
CA VAL A 42 9.26 -13.04 22.25
C VAL A 42 8.36 -12.12 23.08
N TYR A 43 8.74 -11.86 24.33
CA TYR A 43 8.01 -10.92 25.18
C TYR A 43 7.95 -9.52 24.54
N TRP A 44 9.07 -9.02 24.04
CA TRP A 44 9.11 -7.71 23.36
C TRP A 44 8.18 -7.68 22.14
N CYS A 45 8.19 -8.69 21.27
CA CYS A 45 7.28 -8.78 20.11
C CYS A 45 5.81 -8.77 20.55
N ILE A 46 5.44 -9.62 21.49
CA ILE A 46 4.04 -9.75 21.94
C ILE A 46 3.57 -8.49 22.63
N SER A 47 4.36 -7.94 23.56
CA SER A 47 3.98 -6.73 24.30
C SER A 47 3.81 -5.53 23.41
N THR A 48 4.73 -5.31 22.44
CA THR A 48 4.63 -4.22 21.47
C THR A 48 3.38 -4.38 20.60
N PHE A 49 3.15 -5.58 20.08
CA PHE A 49 1.95 -5.85 19.27
C PHE A 49 0.66 -5.57 20.05
N VAL A 50 0.56 -6.03 21.29
CA VAL A 50 -0.62 -5.83 22.15
C VAL A 50 -0.81 -4.35 22.46
N VAL A 51 0.24 -3.63 22.87
CA VAL A 51 0.17 -2.21 23.22
C VAL A 51 -0.34 -1.38 22.03
N TYR A 52 0.23 -1.55 20.84
CA TYR A 52 -0.19 -0.81 19.65
C TYR A 52 -1.58 -1.23 19.15
N THR A 53 -1.99 -2.48 19.37
CA THR A 53 -3.33 -2.95 19.03
C THR A 53 -4.40 -2.32 19.92
N ILE A 54 -4.11 -2.15 21.23
CA ILE A 54 -5.05 -1.57 22.21
C ILE A 54 -5.07 -0.04 22.10
N ALA A 55 -3.96 0.60 21.71
CA ALA A 55 -3.88 2.04 21.55
C ALA A 55 -5.02 2.57 20.67
N SER A 56 -5.68 3.65 21.10
CA SER A 56 -6.82 4.23 20.39
C SER A 56 -6.42 4.81 19.05
N GLU A 57 -5.28 5.50 18.98
CA GLU A 57 -4.77 6.09 17.76
C GLU A 57 -3.88 5.09 17.01
N LYS A 58 -4.32 4.68 15.84
CA LYS A 58 -3.60 3.72 14.97
C LYS A 58 -3.28 4.37 13.65
N MET A 59 -1.98 4.43 13.34
CA MET A 59 -1.47 5.00 12.10
C MET A 59 -0.61 3.98 11.37
N PRO A 60 -0.60 4.00 10.02
CA PRO A 60 0.17 3.02 9.22
C PRO A 60 1.65 2.98 9.57
N TRP A 61 2.28 4.14 9.79
CA TRP A 61 3.71 4.24 10.11
C TRP A 61 4.09 3.69 11.48
N LEU A 62 3.14 3.56 12.42
CA LEU A 62 3.40 2.93 13.71
C LEU A 62 3.67 1.42 13.61
N LEU A 63 3.39 0.83 12.45
CA LEU A 63 3.74 -0.57 12.15
C LEU A 63 5.24 -0.83 12.35
N VAL A 64 6.11 0.17 12.11
CA VAL A 64 7.56 0.02 12.30
C VAL A 64 7.93 -0.38 13.73
N ASN A 65 7.20 0.11 14.73
CA ASN A 65 7.46 -0.23 16.13
C ASN A 65 7.09 -1.68 16.46
N ILE A 66 6.07 -2.22 15.76
CA ILE A 66 5.66 -3.62 15.88
C ILE A 66 6.65 -4.52 15.13
N THR A 67 7.10 -4.09 13.96
CA THR A 67 7.96 -4.87 13.07
C THR A 67 9.40 -4.96 13.58
N LEU A 68 9.91 -3.92 14.23
CA LEU A 68 11.29 -3.89 14.73
C LEU A 68 11.63 -5.10 15.63
N PRO A 69 10.89 -5.40 16.71
CA PRO A 69 11.17 -6.60 17.51
C PRO A 69 10.96 -7.90 16.74
N MET A 70 10.02 -7.95 15.77
CA MET A 70 9.84 -9.10 14.91
C MET A 70 11.06 -9.34 14.03
N ILE A 71 11.68 -8.29 13.47
CA ILE A 71 12.92 -8.38 12.67
C ILE A 71 14.06 -8.92 13.52
N VAL A 72 14.24 -8.40 14.74
CA VAL A 72 15.31 -8.85 15.64
C VAL A 72 15.13 -10.33 16.02
N LEU A 73 13.92 -10.72 16.37
CA LEU A 73 13.58 -12.11 16.70
C LEU A 73 13.80 -13.05 15.49
N SER A 74 13.37 -12.62 14.31
CA SER A 74 13.54 -13.35 13.04
C SER A 74 15.00 -13.51 12.65
N GLY A 75 15.77 -12.43 12.74
CA GLY A 75 17.20 -12.46 12.45
C GLY A 75 17.96 -13.42 13.36
N ARG A 76 17.65 -13.41 14.65
CA ARG A 76 18.18 -14.37 15.62
C ARG A 76 17.82 -15.81 15.25
N PHE A 77 16.56 -16.06 14.91
CA PHE A 77 16.07 -17.39 14.54
C PHE A 77 16.72 -17.91 13.26
N ILE A 78 16.82 -17.07 12.23
CA ILE A 78 17.50 -17.42 10.98
C ILE A 78 18.99 -17.73 11.26
N GLY A 79 19.66 -16.94 12.10
CA GLY A 79 21.03 -17.20 12.52
C GLY A 79 21.20 -18.57 13.20
N ASP A 80 20.29 -18.93 14.11
CA ASP A 80 20.31 -20.25 14.74
C ASP A 80 20.07 -21.38 13.72
N LEU A 81 19.21 -21.18 12.72
CA LEU A 81 19.00 -22.14 11.64
C LEU A 81 20.24 -22.28 10.73
N VAL A 82 20.88 -21.19 10.37
CA VAL A 82 22.12 -21.19 9.57
C VAL A 82 23.21 -22.01 10.25
N ASN A 83 23.30 -21.93 11.58
CA ASN A 83 24.24 -22.71 12.37
C ASN A 83 23.90 -24.22 12.42
N THR A 84 22.68 -24.63 12.12
CA THR A 84 22.29 -26.04 12.05
C THR A 84 22.54 -26.68 10.68
N VAL A 85 22.82 -25.86 9.65
CA VAL A 85 23.06 -26.36 8.29
C VAL A 85 24.42 -27.03 8.15
N ASN A 86 24.43 -28.19 7.54
CA ASN A 86 25.67 -28.85 7.13
C ASN A 86 26.16 -28.31 5.77
N TRP A 87 26.90 -27.20 5.81
CA TRP A 87 27.36 -26.48 4.62
C TRP A 87 28.20 -27.29 3.66
N SER A 88 28.93 -28.33 4.14
CA SER A 88 29.75 -29.20 3.27
C SER A 88 28.90 -30.05 2.32
N LYS A 89 27.61 -30.23 2.61
CA LYS A 89 26.69 -31.04 1.81
C LYS A 89 25.70 -30.22 0.98
N VAL A 90 25.68 -28.90 1.15
CA VAL A 90 24.65 -28.02 0.51
C VAL A 90 24.63 -28.10 -1.01
N LEU A 91 25.79 -28.35 -1.64
CA LEU A 91 25.90 -28.51 -3.09
C LEU A 91 25.49 -29.91 -3.61
N GLN A 92 25.10 -30.83 -2.73
CA GLN A 92 24.51 -32.09 -3.17
C GLN A 92 23.08 -31.80 -3.77
N LEU A 93 22.74 -32.53 -4.83
CA LEU A 93 21.49 -32.31 -5.56
C LEU A 93 20.22 -32.35 -4.68
N ASP A 94 20.19 -33.28 -3.71
CA ASP A 94 19.08 -33.42 -2.75
C ASP A 94 18.94 -32.19 -1.86
N GLN A 95 20.02 -31.54 -1.46
CA GLN A 95 20.00 -30.33 -0.64
C GLN A 95 19.63 -29.10 -1.47
N ILE A 96 20.08 -28.98 -2.72
CA ILE A 96 19.69 -27.94 -3.65
C ILE A 96 18.18 -28.01 -3.90
N PHE A 97 17.64 -29.20 -4.16
CA PHE A 97 16.18 -29.39 -4.30
C PHE A 97 15.45 -28.97 -3.03
N THR A 98 15.98 -29.29 -1.85
CA THR A 98 15.37 -28.89 -0.57
C THR A 98 15.26 -27.38 -0.42
N VAL A 99 16.28 -26.61 -0.83
CA VAL A 99 16.25 -25.13 -0.82
C VAL A 99 15.19 -24.59 -1.77
N LEU A 100 14.99 -25.21 -2.94
CA LEU A 100 14.09 -24.74 -3.99
C LEU A 100 12.61 -25.13 -3.77
N ILE A 101 12.34 -26.21 -3.04
CA ILE A 101 10.95 -26.70 -2.84
C ILE A 101 10.04 -25.61 -2.23
N GLY A 102 10.50 -24.90 -1.20
CA GLY A 102 9.72 -23.86 -0.55
C GLY A 102 9.32 -22.71 -1.51
N PRO A 103 10.27 -22.06 -2.17
CA PRO A 103 10.00 -21.07 -3.22
C PRO A 103 9.06 -21.57 -4.31
N LEU A 104 9.30 -22.75 -4.87
CA LEU A 104 8.47 -23.33 -5.93
C LEU A 104 7.04 -23.61 -5.45
N ALA A 105 6.90 -24.11 -4.22
CA ALA A 105 5.58 -24.33 -3.64
C ALA A 105 4.79 -23.01 -3.45
N MET A 106 5.46 -21.93 -3.02
CA MET A 106 4.85 -20.60 -2.90
C MET A 106 4.42 -20.04 -4.27
N ILE A 107 5.25 -20.17 -5.29
CA ILE A 107 4.93 -19.75 -6.65
C ILE A 107 3.74 -20.55 -7.18
N ALA A 108 3.78 -21.89 -7.06
CA ALA A 108 2.70 -22.75 -7.50
C ALA A 108 1.38 -22.45 -6.78
N PHE A 109 1.41 -22.22 -5.46
CA PHE A 109 0.24 -21.79 -4.70
C PHE A 109 -0.31 -20.46 -5.21
N GLY A 110 0.54 -19.46 -5.44
CA GLY A 110 0.14 -18.16 -6.01
C GLY A 110 -0.51 -18.30 -7.38
N VAL A 111 0.05 -19.11 -8.27
CA VAL A 111 -0.52 -19.39 -9.59
C VAL A 111 -1.90 -20.05 -9.46
N VAL A 112 -2.04 -21.07 -8.61
CA VAL A 112 -3.32 -21.74 -8.35
C VAL A 112 -4.37 -20.75 -7.88
N VAL A 113 -4.08 -19.94 -6.87
CA VAL A 113 -5.03 -18.97 -6.30
C VAL A 113 -5.46 -17.93 -7.35
N LEU A 114 -4.54 -17.50 -8.21
CA LEU A 114 -4.83 -16.49 -9.23
C LEU A 114 -5.65 -17.03 -10.40
N THR A 115 -5.49 -18.29 -10.74
CA THR A 115 -6.12 -18.89 -11.94
C THR A 115 -7.42 -19.63 -11.65
N LEU A 116 -7.58 -20.22 -10.46
CA LEU A 116 -8.74 -21.05 -10.10
C LEU A 116 -10.12 -20.39 -10.27
N PRO A 117 -10.33 -19.10 -9.91
CA PRO A 117 -11.67 -18.50 -9.99
C PRO A 117 -12.20 -18.27 -11.39
N ASP A 118 -11.32 -18.15 -12.39
CA ASP A 118 -11.69 -17.85 -13.77
C ASP A 118 -11.95 -19.13 -14.57
N PHE A 119 -11.98 -20.28 -13.88
CA PHE A 119 -11.92 -21.58 -14.48
C PHE A 119 -13.30 -22.20 -14.71
N LYS A 120 -13.58 -22.62 -15.95
CA LYS A 120 -14.48 -23.72 -16.24
C LYS A 120 -13.71 -25.02 -15.95
N PRO A 121 -14.37 -26.07 -15.42
CA PRO A 121 -13.67 -27.30 -15.02
C PRO A 121 -13.06 -28.02 -16.22
N ASP A 122 -11.95 -27.52 -16.70
CA ASP A 122 -11.18 -28.07 -17.81
C ASP A 122 -9.86 -28.69 -17.31
N ILE A 123 -9.27 -29.57 -18.11
CA ILE A 123 -8.06 -30.35 -17.77
C ILE A 123 -6.89 -29.45 -17.30
N ALA A 124 -6.83 -28.20 -17.80
CA ALA A 124 -5.78 -27.24 -17.43
C ALA A 124 -5.77 -26.87 -15.93
N MET A 125 -6.91 -26.97 -15.19
CA MET A 125 -6.98 -26.73 -13.75
C MET A 125 -6.22 -27.81 -12.94
N LEU A 126 -6.12 -28.99 -13.45
CA LEU A 126 -5.43 -30.09 -12.79
C LEU A 126 -3.90 -29.82 -12.71
N ILE A 127 -3.36 -29.04 -13.65
CA ILE A 127 -1.92 -28.79 -13.74
C ILE A 127 -1.35 -28.08 -12.50
N PRO A 128 -1.83 -26.86 -12.10
CA PRO A 128 -1.31 -26.19 -10.92
C PRO A 128 -1.58 -26.97 -9.63
N VAL A 129 -2.73 -27.65 -9.51
CA VAL A 129 -3.03 -28.52 -8.35
C VAL A 129 -2.08 -29.71 -8.32
N ALA A 130 -1.83 -30.34 -9.47
CA ALA A 130 -0.88 -31.45 -9.58
C ALA A 130 0.56 -31.00 -9.25
N VAL A 131 0.97 -29.80 -9.70
CA VAL A 131 2.28 -29.22 -9.37
C VAL A 131 2.43 -28.99 -7.88
N VAL A 132 1.43 -28.39 -7.22
CA VAL A 132 1.46 -28.21 -5.76
C VAL A 132 1.52 -29.55 -5.04
N ALA A 133 0.67 -30.50 -5.42
CA ALA A 133 0.65 -31.83 -4.84
C ALA A 133 2.00 -32.55 -5.05
N PHE A 134 2.58 -32.43 -6.24
CA PHE A 134 3.90 -33.00 -6.55
C PHE A 134 5.02 -32.35 -5.72
N LEU A 135 5.02 -31.02 -5.53
CA LEU A 135 6.01 -30.34 -4.69
C LEU A 135 5.88 -30.73 -3.22
N VAL A 136 4.66 -30.85 -2.71
CA VAL A 136 4.39 -31.35 -1.34
C VAL A 136 4.89 -32.79 -1.22
N TYR A 137 4.62 -33.63 -2.22
CA TYR A 137 5.12 -35.02 -2.25
C TYR A 137 6.65 -35.09 -2.29
N LEU A 138 7.30 -34.24 -3.08
CA LEU A 138 8.77 -34.16 -3.11
C LEU A 138 9.32 -33.74 -1.74
N CYS A 139 8.72 -32.76 -1.10
CA CYS A 139 9.08 -32.33 0.24
C CYS A 139 8.97 -33.50 1.23
N PHE A 140 7.86 -34.24 1.18
CA PHE A 140 7.64 -35.42 1.99
C PHE A 140 8.68 -36.51 1.73
N LEU A 141 9.03 -36.79 0.46
CA LEU A 141 10.06 -37.79 0.10
C LEU A 141 11.45 -37.39 0.60
N VAL A 142 11.84 -36.12 0.47
CA VAL A 142 13.11 -35.61 0.98
C VAL A 142 13.17 -35.81 2.50
N LEU A 143 12.13 -35.38 3.22
CA LEU A 143 12.07 -35.53 4.68
C LEU A 143 12.07 -36.99 5.12
N ARG A 144 11.36 -37.86 4.40
CA ARG A 144 11.29 -39.31 4.72
C ARG A 144 12.60 -40.03 4.46
N ARG A 145 13.36 -39.65 3.43
CA ARG A 145 14.68 -40.27 3.08
C ARG A 145 15.84 -39.71 3.88
N SER A 146 15.69 -38.54 4.49
CA SER A 146 16.72 -37.91 5.29
C SER A 146 16.95 -38.69 6.58
N LYS A 147 18.21 -38.99 6.89
CA LYS A 147 18.61 -39.57 8.19
C LYS A 147 18.28 -38.56 9.31
N PRO A 148 18.00 -38.98 10.55
CA PRO A 148 17.65 -38.11 11.65
C PRO A 148 18.60 -36.92 11.84
N GLU A 149 19.90 -37.12 11.67
CA GLU A 149 20.91 -36.07 11.75
C GLU A 149 20.83 -35.06 10.58
N THR A 150 20.31 -35.51 9.44
CA THR A 150 20.19 -34.66 8.22
C THR A 150 18.87 -33.95 8.18
N ILE A 151 17.83 -34.44 8.87
CA ILE A 151 16.49 -33.84 8.85
C ILE A 151 16.49 -32.39 9.36
N GLN A 152 17.22 -32.10 10.45
CA GLN A 152 17.30 -30.74 10.99
C GLN A 152 17.96 -29.77 10.00
N SER A 153 19.06 -30.22 9.35
CA SER A 153 19.73 -29.44 8.31
C SER A 153 18.82 -29.23 7.08
N SER A 154 18.08 -30.26 6.63
CA SER A 154 17.17 -30.16 5.50
C SER A 154 15.98 -29.23 5.79
N LEU A 155 15.40 -29.30 7.01
CA LEU A 155 14.36 -28.37 7.43
C LEU A 155 14.87 -26.92 7.51
N ALA A 156 16.09 -26.73 8.02
CA ALA A 156 16.71 -25.42 8.05
C ALA A 156 16.93 -24.86 6.64
N LEU A 157 17.40 -25.69 5.70
CA LEU A 157 17.58 -25.28 4.30
C LEU A 157 16.27 -24.97 3.58
N LEU A 158 15.23 -25.78 3.79
CA LEU A 158 13.89 -25.50 3.27
C LEU A 158 13.39 -24.13 3.75
N PHE A 159 13.57 -23.86 5.04
CA PHE A 159 13.18 -22.60 5.63
C PHE A 159 14.01 -21.42 5.12
N ILE A 160 15.33 -21.57 5.05
CA ILE A 160 16.25 -20.54 4.55
C ILE A 160 15.92 -20.21 3.09
N GLY A 161 15.70 -21.22 2.24
CA GLY A 161 15.29 -21.03 0.85
C GLY A 161 13.98 -20.25 0.73
N SER A 162 13.00 -20.60 1.54
CA SER A 162 11.70 -19.89 1.61
C SER A 162 11.89 -18.46 2.09
N ALA A 163 12.70 -18.22 3.13
CA ALA A 163 12.97 -16.90 3.66
C ALA A 163 13.72 -16.01 2.66
N LEU A 164 14.67 -16.55 1.91
CA LEU A 164 15.35 -15.83 0.82
C LEU A 164 14.39 -15.42 -0.28
N PHE A 165 13.49 -16.30 -0.70
CA PHE A 165 12.45 -15.97 -1.68
C PHE A 165 11.53 -14.85 -1.16
N LEU A 166 11.04 -14.96 0.08
CA LEU A 166 10.24 -13.91 0.70
C LEU A 166 11.02 -12.60 0.86
N SER A 167 12.34 -12.65 1.08
CA SER A 167 13.19 -11.44 1.13
C SER A 167 13.23 -10.73 -0.21
N ILE A 168 13.32 -11.45 -1.32
CA ILE A 168 13.25 -10.86 -2.67
C ILE A 168 11.89 -10.16 -2.87
N LEU A 169 10.81 -10.81 -2.47
CA LEU A 169 9.47 -10.21 -2.55
C LEU A 169 9.34 -9.00 -1.62
N THR A 170 9.96 -9.03 -0.43
CA THR A 170 9.98 -7.89 0.51
C THR A 170 10.68 -6.69 -0.11
N VAL A 171 11.86 -6.89 -0.72
CA VAL A 171 12.59 -5.82 -1.42
C VAL A 171 11.71 -5.24 -2.55
N ARG A 172 11.07 -6.09 -3.36
CA ARG A 172 10.15 -5.66 -4.41
C ARG A 172 8.99 -4.83 -3.84
N THR A 173 8.35 -5.30 -2.76
CA THR A 173 7.24 -4.59 -2.12
C THR A 173 7.69 -3.25 -1.55
N SER A 174 8.86 -3.20 -0.93
CA SER A 174 9.44 -1.96 -0.39
C SER A 174 9.72 -0.93 -1.49
N ILE A 175 10.29 -1.36 -2.63
CA ILE A 175 10.52 -0.49 -3.78
C ILE A 175 9.18 0.03 -4.33
N LYS A 176 8.17 -0.83 -4.48
CA LYS A 176 6.84 -0.39 -4.92
C LYS A 176 6.23 0.64 -3.98
N ALA A 177 6.19 0.36 -2.69
CA ALA A 177 5.57 1.22 -1.70
C ALA A 177 6.32 2.55 -1.51
N SER A 178 7.67 2.56 -1.62
CA SER A 178 8.47 3.75 -1.34
C SER A 178 8.72 4.64 -2.55
N PHE A 179 8.75 4.09 -3.77
CA PHE A 179 9.14 4.83 -4.97
C PHE A 179 8.07 4.85 -6.06
N ASN A 180 7.37 3.73 -6.32
CA ASN A 180 6.38 3.69 -7.39
C ASN A 180 5.02 4.23 -6.94
N ASN A 181 4.61 3.87 -5.73
CA ASN A 181 3.28 4.16 -5.19
C ASN A 181 3.35 5.02 -3.91
N SER A 182 4.45 5.74 -3.67
CA SER A 182 4.68 6.48 -2.43
C SER A 182 3.54 7.44 -2.06
N ASP A 183 2.96 8.07 -3.08
CA ASP A 183 1.90 9.06 -2.95
C ASP A 183 0.54 8.58 -3.48
N ILE A 184 0.46 7.31 -3.94
CA ILE A 184 -0.74 6.79 -4.59
C ILE A 184 -1.53 5.95 -3.58
N PRO A 185 -2.84 6.21 -3.39
CA PRO A 185 -3.67 5.54 -2.37
C PRO A 185 -4.12 4.13 -2.77
N VAL A 186 -3.32 3.45 -3.58
CA VAL A 186 -3.36 1.99 -3.76
C VAL A 186 -2.60 1.27 -2.65
N GLU A 187 -1.71 1.99 -1.95
CA GLU A 187 -1.00 1.47 -0.78
C GLU A 187 -1.74 1.83 0.51
N MET A 188 -1.95 0.84 1.39
CA MET A 188 -2.58 1.07 2.71
C MET A 188 -1.76 1.98 3.63
N MET A 189 -0.48 2.21 3.29
CA MET A 189 0.39 3.14 3.98
C MET A 189 0.06 4.61 3.69
N VAL A 190 -0.69 4.90 2.62
CA VAL A 190 -1.15 6.24 2.26
C VAL A 190 -2.41 6.56 3.05
N TYR A 191 -2.21 7.23 4.18
CA TYR A 191 -3.28 7.55 5.13
C TYR A 191 -4.09 8.78 4.73
N THR A 192 -3.44 9.92 4.59
CA THR A 192 -4.01 11.17 4.04
C THR A 192 -2.84 11.95 3.48
N GLN A 193 -2.79 12.11 2.19
CA GLN A 193 -1.63 12.66 1.51
C GLN A 193 -2.07 13.65 0.44
N THR A 194 -1.26 14.69 0.25
CA THR A 194 -1.42 15.61 -0.87
C THR A 194 -1.24 14.85 -2.18
N SER A 195 -2.19 15.02 -3.10
CA SER A 195 -2.09 14.38 -4.41
C SER A 195 -0.94 14.97 -5.24
N PRO A 196 -0.22 14.17 -6.04
CA PRO A 196 0.73 14.66 -7.04
C PRO A 196 0.14 15.67 -8.03
N ASP A 197 -1.18 15.64 -8.25
CA ASP A 197 -1.89 16.55 -9.15
C ASP A 197 -1.83 18.01 -8.70
N ILE A 198 -1.64 18.27 -7.40
CA ILE A 198 -1.35 19.60 -6.87
C ILE A 198 -0.10 20.19 -7.54
N LYS A 199 0.98 19.39 -7.64
CA LYS A 199 2.22 19.82 -8.28
C LYS A 199 2.05 20.03 -9.79
N LEU A 200 1.22 19.24 -10.44
CA LEU A 200 0.88 19.41 -11.86
C LEU A 200 0.07 20.68 -12.07
N THR A 201 -0.93 20.92 -11.21
CA THR A 201 -1.73 22.15 -11.22
C THR A 201 -0.86 23.39 -11.02
N MET A 202 0.10 23.34 -10.08
CA MET A 202 1.05 24.44 -9.87
C MET A 202 1.90 24.71 -11.11
N LYS A 203 2.40 23.67 -11.78
CA LYS A 203 3.13 23.87 -13.06
C LYS A 203 2.27 24.53 -14.13
N SER A 204 0.97 24.27 -14.13
CA SER A 204 0.04 24.93 -15.06
C SER A 204 -0.19 26.39 -14.66
N ILE A 205 -0.32 26.68 -13.37
CA ILE A 205 -0.41 28.06 -12.86
C ILE A 205 0.88 28.85 -13.17
N ASP A 206 2.03 28.25 -12.91
CA ASP A 206 3.35 28.86 -13.24
C ASP A 206 3.46 29.14 -14.74
N HIS A 207 2.96 28.25 -15.59
CA HIS A 207 2.97 28.45 -17.04
C HIS A 207 2.09 29.64 -17.47
N ILE A 208 0.87 29.77 -16.90
CA ILE A 208 0.00 30.92 -17.12
C ILE A 208 0.70 32.20 -16.67
N ALA A 209 1.30 32.21 -15.47
CA ALA A 209 2.02 33.36 -14.95
C ALA A 209 3.19 33.81 -15.87
N HIS A 210 3.94 32.84 -16.40
CA HIS A 210 5.04 33.15 -17.35
C HIS A 210 4.55 33.75 -18.66
N GLN A 211 3.37 33.40 -19.13
CA GLN A 211 2.78 33.95 -20.35
C GLN A 211 2.24 35.37 -20.17
N MET A 212 1.80 35.72 -18.97
CA MET A 212 1.36 37.08 -18.64
C MET A 212 2.52 38.09 -18.64
N GLY A 213 3.76 37.64 -18.57
CA GLY A 213 4.97 38.45 -18.62
C GLY A 213 5.61 38.64 -17.25
N ALA A 214 6.87 39.10 -17.26
CA ALA A 214 7.72 39.16 -16.06
C ALA A 214 7.23 40.15 -14.97
N THR A 215 6.24 40.97 -15.27
CA THR A 215 5.73 42.03 -14.37
C THR A 215 4.29 41.81 -13.89
N GLN A 216 3.60 40.77 -14.39
CA GLN A 216 2.23 40.45 -13.99
C GLN A 216 2.15 39.02 -13.50
N GLN A 217 1.61 38.87 -12.30
CA GLN A 217 1.22 37.57 -11.76
C GLN A 217 -0.30 37.44 -11.82
N PRO A 218 -0.85 36.23 -12.06
CA PRO A 218 -2.29 36.04 -12.06
C PRO A 218 -2.87 36.27 -10.65
N ASP A 219 -4.02 36.89 -10.58
CA ASP A 219 -4.81 36.97 -9.35
C ASP A 219 -5.45 35.61 -9.08
N ILE A 220 -5.17 35.04 -7.90
CA ILE A 220 -5.57 33.70 -7.54
C ILE A 220 -6.49 33.75 -6.33
N THR A 221 -7.64 33.09 -6.42
CA THR A 221 -8.56 32.90 -5.27
C THR A 221 -8.63 31.43 -4.86
N ILE A 222 -8.49 31.17 -3.57
CA ILE A 222 -8.56 29.83 -3.00
C ILE A 222 -9.64 29.78 -1.92
N ASP A 223 -10.60 28.90 -2.11
CA ASP A 223 -11.63 28.63 -1.13
C ASP A 223 -11.03 28.16 0.21
N GLN A 224 -11.37 28.84 1.31
CA GLN A 224 -10.87 28.49 2.64
C GLN A 224 -11.72 27.43 3.36
N THR A 225 -12.75 26.90 2.73
CA THR A 225 -13.67 25.94 3.34
C THR A 225 -12.93 24.72 3.88
N SER A 226 -13.18 24.34 5.12
CA SER A 226 -12.63 23.12 5.76
C SER A 226 -11.09 23.00 5.76
N GLY A 227 -10.37 24.13 5.76
CA GLY A 227 -8.90 24.12 5.74
C GLY A 227 -8.30 23.72 4.39
N PHE A 228 -9.07 23.87 3.32
CA PHE A 228 -8.67 23.54 1.95
C PHE A 228 -7.49 24.37 1.44
N THR A 229 -7.19 25.51 2.06
CA THR A 229 -6.03 26.34 1.71
C THR A 229 -4.70 25.62 1.81
N TRP A 230 -4.60 24.61 2.66
CA TRP A 230 -3.41 23.78 2.73
C TRP A 230 -3.51 22.57 1.78
N PRO A 231 -2.55 22.30 0.87
CA PRO A 231 -1.18 22.86 0.81
C PRO A 231 -0.98 24.07 -0.14
N TRP A 232 -2.03 24.64 -0.70
CA TRP A 232 -1.92 25.74 -1.67
C TRP A 232 -1.14 26.94 -1.14
N THR A 233 -1.34 27.34 0.13
CA THR A 233 -0.58 28.42 0.78
C THR A 233 0.93 28.20 0.73
N TRP A 234 1.39 26.94 0.79
CA TRP A 234 2.81 26.63 0.63
C TRP A 234 3.28 26.78 -0.80
N TYR A 235 2.54 26.26 -1.75
CA TYR A 235 2.93 26.32 -3.16
C TYR A 235 2.87 27.74 -3.73
N LEU A 236 1.90 28.53 -3.31
CA LEU A 236 1.65 29.90 -3.78
C LEU A 236 2.34 30.98 -2.93
N ARG A 237 3.21 30.62 -2.02
CA ARG A 237 3.89 31.56 -1.09
C ARG A 237 4.71 32.66 -1.77
N ASN A 238 5.07 32.51 -3.04
CA ASN A 238 5.81 33.47 -3.84
C ASN A 238 4.91 34.29 -4.77
N TYR A 239 3.61 34.07 -4.75
CA TYR A 239 2.62 34.85 -5.49
C TYR A 239 2.13 35.99 -4.61
N GLU A 240 2.07 37.21 -5.16
CA GLU A 240 1.72 38.43 -4.40
C GLU A 240 0.21 38.62 -4.26
N THR A 241 -0.57 38.14 -5.23
CA THR A 241 -2.03 38.35 -5.33
C THR A 241 -2.78 37.05 -5.13
N VAL A 242 -2.85 36.59 -3.89
CA VAL A 242 -3.58 35.36 -3.52
C VAL A 242 -4.57 35.65 -2.40
N ASP A 243 -5.86 35.47 -2.68
CA ASP A 243 -6.94 35.66 -1.73
C ASP A 243 -7.50 34.33 -1.23
N TYR A 244 -7.91 34.28 0.04
CA TYR A 244 -8.41 33.09 0.71
C TYR A 244 -9.82 33.32 1.33
N PRO A 245 -10.85 33.60 0.53
CA PRO A 245 -12.21 33.76 1.04
C PRO A 245 -12.82 32.42 1.44
N VAL A 246 -13.78 32.48 2.38
CA VAL A 246 -14.63 31.34 2.69
C VAL A 246 -15.80 31.32 1.71
N PHE A 247 -15.90 30.29 0.91
CA PHE A 247 -17.05 30.06 0.04
C PHE A 247 -18.15 29.34 0.83
N SER A 248 -19.39 29.65 0.50
CA SER A 248 -20.55 28.90 1.00
C SER A 248 -21.56 28.71 -0.14
N SER A 249 -22.49 27.78 0.02
CA SER A 249 -23.58 27.56 -0.94
C SER A 249 -24.39 28.82 -1.24
N ASP A 250 -24.41 29.74 -0.27
CA ASP A 250 -25.23 30.98 -0.34
C ASP A 250 -24.36 32.21 -0.67
N ASN A 251 -23.06 32.13 -0.57
CA ASN A 251 -22.09 33.23 -0.71
C ASN A 251 -20.89 32.88 -1.60
N SER A 252 -21.06 32.12 -2.66
CA SER A 252 -20.04 32.08 -3.69
C SER A 252 -19.90 33.45 -4.30
N PRO A 253 -18.70 34.06 -4.37
CA PRO A 253 -18.52 35.38 -4.95
C PRO A 253 -19.02 35.37 -6.39
N THR A 254 -20.02 36.18 -6.68
CA THR A 254 -20.63 36.27 -8.01
C THR A 254 -19.74 36.98 -9.04
N THR A 255 -18.73 37.69 -8.57
CA THR A 255 -17.74 38.38 -9.38
C THR A 255 -16.41 38.35 -8.66
N THR A 256 -15.39 37.73 -9.26
CA THR A 256 -14.00 37.82 -8.79
C THR A 256 -13.17 38.49 -9.87
N HIS A 257 -12.21 39.33 -9.46
CA HIS A 257 -11.19 39.84 -10.37
C HIS A 257 -10.14 38.76 -10.71
N SER A 258 -10.20 37.64 -10.01
CA SER A 258 -9.21 36.56 -10.12
C SER A 258 -9.29 35.85 -11.46
N GLU A 259 -8.14 35.50 -11.96
CA GLU A 259 -7.96 34.77 -13.21
C GLU A 259 -7.97 33.28 -12.99
N ILE A 260 -7.60 32.84 -11.77
CA ILE A 260 -7.57 31.44 -11.36
C ILE A 260 -8.31 31.30 -10.04
N ILE A 261 -9.22 30.31 -9.97
CA ILE A 261 -9.97 30.02 -8.75
C ILE A 261 -9.84 28.54 -8.44
N LEU A 262 -9.52 28.22 -7.19
CA LEU A 262 -9.50 26.86 -6.67
C LEU A 262 -10.61 26.70 -5.61
N VAL A 263 -11.56 25.84 -5.89
CA VAL A 263 -12.76 25.65 -5.08
C VAL A 263 -12.77 24.27 -4.44
N HIS A 264 -13.17 24.20 -3.19
CA HIS A 264 -13.42 22.95 -2.48
C HIS A 264 -14.64 22.22 -3.05
N SER A 265 -14.61 20.88 -3.11
CA SER A 265 -15.67 20.05 -3.70
C SER A 265 -17.07 20.34 -3.17
N ARG A 266 -17.21 20.75 -1.89
CA ARG A 266 -18.52 21.12 -1.30
C ARG A 266 -19.18 22.32 -1.95
N ASN A 267 -18.38 23.24 -2.50
CA ASN A 267 -18.87 24.50 -3.08
C ASN A 267 -18.91 24.44 -4.62
N LYS A 268 -18.61 23.28 -5.23
CA LYS A 268 -18.54 23.11 -6.68
C LYS A 268 -19.81 23.57 -7.39
N ASP A 269 -20.97 23.05 -6.98
CA ASP A 269 -22.24 23.30 -7.70
C ASP A 269 -22.67 24.78 -7.64
N ALA A 270 -22.39 25.44 -6.53
CA ALA A 270 -22.62 26.86 -6.38
C ALA A 270 -21.67 27.70 -7.23
N SER A 271 -20.39 27.28 -7.25
CA SER A 271 -19.34 27.94 -8.04
C SER A 271 -19.49 27.73 -9.54
N ASP A 272 -19.91 26.55 -9.99
CA ASP A 272 -20.22 26.29 -11.40
C ASP A 272 -21.32 27.25 -11.92
N LYS A 273 -22.32 27.52 -11.10
CA LYS A 273 -23.37 28.48 -11.45
C LYS A 273 -22.87 29.94 -11.46
N ALA A 274 -22.04 30.29 -10.46
CA ALA A 274 -21.54 31.65 -10.31
C ALA A 274 -20.53 32.01 -11.42
N PHE A 275 -19.66 31.07 -11.83
CA PHE A 275 -18.56 31.30 -12.75
C PHE A 275 -18.83 30.90 -14.20
N SER A 276 -20.02 30.39 -14.51
CA SER A 276 -20.40 29.84 -15.84
C SER A 276 -20.25 30.80 -17.02
N ARG A 277 -20.17 32.11 -16.79
CA ARG A 277 -20.11 33.14 -17.84
C ARG A 277 -18.71 33.58 -18.19
N ASP A 278 -17.81 33.60 -17.17
CA ASP A 278 -16.50 34.25 -17.30
C ASP A 278 -15.34 33.24 -17.23
N PHE A 279 -15.64 32.01 -16.84
CA PHE A 279 -14.65 30.95 -16.64
C PHE A 279 -14.97 29.73 -17.49
N LEU A 280 -13.94 29.02 -17.84
CA LEU A 280 -14.06 27.72 -18.50
C LEU A 280 -14.66 26.66 -17.54
N PRO A 281 -15.18 25.55 -18.09
CA PRO A 281 -15.65 24.45 -17.28
C PRO A 281 -14.60 23.99 -16.29
N SER A 282 -15.01 23.82 -15.03
CA SER A 282 -14.10 23.42 -13.94
C SER A 282 -13.38 22.12 -14.21
N ILE A 283 -12.11 22.06 -13.83
CA ILE A 283 -11.26 20.87 -13.92
C ILE A 283 -11.13 20.28 -12.53
N ARG A 284 -11.52 19.02 -12.37
CA ARG A 284 -11.33 18.29 -11.12
C ARG A 284 -9.84 18.01 -10.89
N VAL A 285 -9.34 18.37 -9.72
CA VAL A 285 -7.98 18.12 -9.26
C VAL A 285 -8.07 17.38 -7.92
N PRO A 286 -7.66 16.11 -7.81
CA PRO A 286 -7.53 15.47 -6.51
C PRO A 286 -6.62 16.31 -5.61
N HIS A 287 -7.15 16.72 -4.46
CA HIS A 287 -6.45 17.60 -3.54
C HIS A 287 -5.73 16.82 -2.44
N ARG A 288 -6.50 16.06 -1.67
CA ARG A 288 -6.02 15.08 -0.70
C ARG A 288 -6.68 13.75 -0.98
N TRP A 289 -5.93 12.68 -0.84
CA TRP A 289 -6.45 11.34 -1.04
C TRP A 289 -5.89 10.36 -0.02
N TRP A 290 -6.56 9.23 0.13
CA TRP A 290 -6.22 8.19 1.08
C TRP A 290 -6.67 6.82 0.60
N PHE A 291 -6.03 5.78 1.16
CA PHE A 291 -6.48 4.42 0.92
C PHE A 291 -7.92 4.23 1.39
N PRO A 292 -8.81 3.63 0.60
CA PRO A 292 -10.23 3.50 0.91
C PRO A 292 -10.47 2.55 2.08
N GLU A 293 -10.71 3.08 3.26
CA GLU A 293 -10.86 2.33 4.52
C GLU A 293 -12.09 1.42 4.55
N TYR A 294 -13.12 1.69 3.73
CA TYR A 294 -14.31 0.84 3.63
C TYR A 294 -13.97 -0.60 3.21
N THR A 295 -12.82 -0.83 2.60
CA THR A 295 -12.37 -2.16 2.16
C THR A 295 -12.08 -3.11 3.33
N TYR A 296 -11.77 -2.58 4.50
CA TYR A 296 -11.44 -3.38 5.70
C TYR A 296 -12.15 -2.92 6.99
N ARG A 297 -12.62 -1.67 7.07
CA ARG A 297 -13.15 -1.10 8.33
C ARG A 297 -14.37 -1.85 8.85
N ASP A 298 -15.23 -2.32 7.94
CA ASP A 298 -16.47 -3.04 8.26
C ASP A 298 -16.32 -4.56 8.33
N LEU A 299 -15.08 -5.07 8.45
CA LEU A 299 -14.83 -6.49 8.63
C LEU A 299 -15.31 -6.94 10.02
N THR A 300 -16.25 -7.86 10.03
CA THR A 300 -16.69 -8.58 11.23
C THR A 300 -16.15 -10.01 11.19
N ILE A 301 -16.10 -10.68 12.34
CA ILE A 301 -15.67 -12.08 12.43
C ILE A 301 -16.54 -12.96 11.51
N ALA A 302 -17.85 -12.71 11.45
CA ALA A 302 -18.77 -13.45 10.58
C ALA A 302 -18.47 -13.22 9.08
N LYS A 303 -18.21 -11.97 8.67
CA LYS A 303 -17.80 -11.65 7.30
C LYS A 303 -16.46 -12.31 6.96
N LEU A 304 -15.50 -12.23 7.88
CA LEU A 304 -14.18 -12.86 7.69
C LEU A 304 -14.31 -14.39 7.52
N ALA A 305 -15.07 -15.05 8.37
CA ALA A 305 -15.30 -16.50 8.28
C ALA A 305 -15.93 -16.91 6.94
N SER A 306 -16.91 -16.15 6.43
CA SER A 306 -17.50 -16.40 5.11
C SER A 306 -16.54 -16.12 3.96
N GLN A 307 -15.68 -15.13 4.09
CA GLN A 307 -14.72 -14.74 3.04
C GLN A 307 -13.54 -15.72 2.95
N VAL A 308 -13.02 -16.20 4.09
CA VAL A 308 -11.89 -17.15 4.12
C VAL A 308 -12.17 -18.44 3.36
N VAL A 309 -13.43 -18.86 3.26
CA VAL A 309 -13.84 -20.03 2.47
C VAL A 309 -13.94 -19.73 0.98
N SER A 310 -13.98 -18.46 0.59
CA SER A 310 -14.15 -18.03 -0.81
C SER A 310 -12.82 -17.94 -1.55
N ILE A 311 -12.66 -18.73 -2.60
CA ILE A 311 -11.45 -18.64 -3.48
C ILE A 311 -11.32 -17.27 -4.16
N LYS A 312 -12.44 -16.63 -4.50
CA LYS A 312 -12.45 -15.26 -5.08
C LYS A 312 -11.89 -14.22 -4.12
N TYR A 313 -12.12 -14.40 -2.81
CA TYR A 313 -11.52 -13.54 -1.80
C TYR A 313 -10.00 -13.69 -1.77
N TRP A 314 -9.49 -14.92 -1.77
CA TRP A 314 -8.05 -15.19 -1.81
C TRP A 314 -7.40 -14.69 -3.10
N GLN A 315 -8.09 -14.83 -4.26
CA GLN A 315 -7.62 -14.26 -5.53
C GLN A 315 -7.46 -12.75 -5.42
N ARG A 316 -8.48 -12.05 -4.89
CA ARG A 316 -8.44 -10.59 -4.70
C ARG A 316 -7.30 -10.17 -3.77
N ILE A 317 -7.15 -10.85 -2.63
CA ILE A 317 -6.05 -10.57 -1.67
C ILE A 317 -4.69 -10.84 -2.31
N THR A 318 -4.53 -11.93 -3.06
CA THR A 318 -3.27 -12.28 -3.73
C THR A 318 -2.95 -11.29 -4.85
N ARG A 319 -3.93 -10.85 -5.65
CA ARG A 319 -3.75 -9.78 -6.65
C ARG A 319 -3.32 -8.48 -5.99
N TYR A 320 -3.97 -8.10 -4.91
CA TYR A 320 -3.56 -6.90 -4.17
C TYR A 320 -2.15 -7.04 -3.58
N TRP A 321 -1.84 -8.16 -2.96
CA TRP A 321 -0.54 -8.41 -2.37
C TRP A 321 0.59 -8.35 -3.41
N LEU A 322 0.39 -8.97 -4.59
CA LEU A 322 1.39 -8.99 -5.66
C LEU A 322 1.40 -7.70 -6.49
N PHE A 323 0.24 -7.20 -6.90
CA PHE A 323 0.13 -6.18 -7.94
C PHE A 323 -0.43 -4.85 -7.45
N ARG A 324 -1.02 -4.79 -6.27
CA ARG A 324 -1.76 -3.63 -5.73
C ARG A 324 -3.04 -3.33 -6.51
N GLU A 325 -3.71 -4.36 -6.99
CA GLU A 325 -4.91 -4.27 -7.82
C GLU A 325 -6.12 -4.94 -7.16
N GLY A 326 -7.32 -4.50 -7.53
CA GLY A 326 -8.57 -5.22 -7.29
C GLY A 326 -9.13 -5.18 -5.86
N ILE A 327 -8.58 -4.35 -4.96
CA ILE A 327 -9.12 -4.27 -3.59
C ILE A 327 -10.21 -3.22 -3.43
N ALA A 328 -10.11 -2.11 -4.19
CA ALA A 328 -11.05 -1.00 -4.16
C ALA A 328 -11.41 -0.56 -5.58
N GLU A 329 -12.67 -0.17 -5.78
CA GLU A 329 -13.15 0.42 -7.03
C GLU A 329 -12.94 1.93 -7.04
N ASN A 330 -13.05 2.59 -5.88
CA ASN A 330 -12.91 4.02 -5.74
C ASN A 330 -11.90 4.37 -4.65
N ILE A 331 -11.05 5.34 -4.96
CA ILE A 331 -10.08 5.92 -4.04
C ILE A 331 -10.80 6.92 -3.14
N GLY A 332 -10.43 7.01 -1.86
CA GLY A 332 -10.86 8.10 -1.00
C GLY A 332 -10.16 9.38 -1.41
N SER A 333 -10.91 10.43 -1.73
CA SER A 333 -10.35 11.73 -2.07
C SER A 333 -11.20 12.88 -1.58
N GLU A 334 -10.54 14.00 -1.32
CA GLU A 334 -11.11 15.32 -1.23
C GLU A 334 -10.61 16.11 -2.42
N ASP A 335 -11.52 16.63 -3.24
CA ASP A 335 -11.17 17.20 -4.54
C ASP A 335 -11.18 18.73 -4.51
N ALA A 336 -10.31 19.30 -5.30
CA ALA A 336 -10.32 20.69 -5.75
C ALA A 336 -10.98 20.79 -7.12
N TYR A 337 -11.56 21.94 -7.40
CA TYR A 337 -12.03 22.31 -8.73
C TYR A 337 -11.31 23.59 -9.16
N LEU A 338 -10.54 23.47 -10.23
CA LEU A 338 -9.81 24.58 -10.84
C LEU A 338 -10.67 25.26 -11.89
N TYR A 339 -10.85 26.56 -11.75
CA TYR A 339 -11.48 27.44 -12.73
C TYR A 339 -10.41 28.38 -13.28
N VAL A 340 -10.37 28.53 -14.59
CA VAL A 340 -9.48 29.47 -15.30
C VAL A 340 -10.35 30.39 -16.15
N LYS A 341 -10.11 31.70 -16.06
CA LYS A 341 -10.85 32.72 -16.77
C LYS A 341 -10.70 32.56 -18.29
N GLU A 342 -11.79 32.79 -19.04
CA GLU A 342 -11.72 32.75 -20.50
C GLU A 342 -10.75 33.79 -21.05
N GLY A 343 -10.03 33.45 -22.13
CA GLY A 343 -9.08 34.36 -22.81
C GLY A 343 -7.61 34.12 -22.49
N HIS A 344 -7.27 33.22 -21.59
CA HIS A 344 -5.87 32.81 -21.40
C HIS A 344 -5.38 31.90 -22.56
N PRO A 345 -4.22 32.19 -23.15
CA PRO A 345 -3.83 31.61 -24.44
C PRO A 345 -3.52 30.11 -24.44
N ASP A 346 -3.31 29.45 -23.29
CA ASP A 346 -2.84 28.05 -23.26
C ASP A 346 -3.64 27.12 -22.32
N ILE A 347 -4.93 27.26 -22.32
CA ILE A 347 -5.84 26.42 -21.55
C ILE A 347 -5.80 24.95 -21.96
N ASN A 348 -5.51 24.67 -23.23
CA ASN A 348 -5.36 23.30 -23.73
C ASN A 348 -4.21 22.56 -23.04
N PHE A 349 -3.11 23.24 -22.71
CA PHE A 349 -1.99 22.65 -21.96
C PHE A 349 -2.39 22.25 -20.53
N VAL A 350 -3.20 23.06 -19.87
CA VAL A 350 -3.72 22.78 -18.50
C VAL A 350 -4.67 21.58 -18.52
N THR A 351 -5.61 21.58 -19.47
CA THR A 351 -6.63 20.53 -19.60
C THR A 351 -6.03 19.18 -20.04
N GLU A 352 -5.07 19.18 -20.92
CA GLU A 352 -4.44 17.96 -21.45
C GLU A 352 -3.56 17.27 -20.41
N LYS A 353 -2.76 18.03 -19.66
CA LYS A 353 -1.85 17.49 -18.63
C LYS A 353 -2.57 16.99 -17.37
N ILE A 354 -3.65 17.63 -16.96
CA ILE A 354 -4.44 17.18 -15.78
C ILE A 354 -5.32 15.99 -16.14
N ARG A 355 -5.83 15.89 -17.38
CA ARG A 355 -6.66 14.76 -17.85
C ARG A 355 -5.86 13.49 -18.15
N HIS A 356 -4.59 13.60 -18.51
CA HIS A 356 -3.68 12.52 -18.87
C HIS A 356 -2.53 12.38 -17.87
N GLY A 357 -2.79 12.63 -16.58
CA GLY A 357 -1.85 12.35 -15.50
C GLY A 357 -1.33 10.91 -15.58
N PRO A 358 -0.10 10.63 -15.07
CA PRO A 358 0.68 9.43 -15.34
C PRO A 358 -0.05 8.14 -14.99
#